data_8c31a8d70f56f3c0163b3b78136c7e75
#
_entry.id   8c31a8d70f56f3c0163b3b78136c7e75
#
_cell.length_a   1.000
_cell.length_b   1.000
_cell.length_c   1.000
_cell.angle_alpha   90.00
_cell.angle_beta   90.00
_cell.angle_gamma   90.00
#
_symmetry.space_group_name_H-M   'P 1'
#
loop_
_entity.id
_entity.type
_entity.pdbx_description
1 polymer ?
#
loop_
_entity_poly.entity_id
_entity_poly.type
_entity_poly.pdbx_seq_one_letter_code
_entity_poly.pdbx_strand_id
1 'polypeptide(L)'
;MTTRGLWQVTNGDTLGALRSFLRALFDKNMVDAMLVPIEGAHNSMMPALVKHPTRLAHANPFAPVMAFNSARLVSMLTHEPTNQKLGVVLRSCEIRALIELVKFNQAKLDHTIIIGVDCIGTYSAPEYAKTIK
;
A
#
# COMPACT_ATOMS: atom_id res chain seq x y z
N MET A 1 -14.40 -11.35 14.17
CA MET A 1 -13.88 -10.68 15.39
C MET A 1 -13.00 -9.50 14.98
N THR A 2 -13.21 -8.34 15.59
CA THR A 2 -12.41 -7.15 15.30
C THR A 2 -11.52 -6.86 16.50
N THR A 3 -10.21 -6.74 16.25
CA THR A 3 -9.24 -6.35 17.27
C THR A 3 -8.85 -4.90 17.08
N ARG A 4 -8.85 -4.12 18.14
CA ARG A 4 -8.38 -2.73 18.14
C ARG A 4 -7.07 -2.64 18.90
N GLY A 5 -6.13 -1.90 18.36
CA GLY A 5 -4.86 -1.61 18.97
C GLY A 5 -4.53 -0.14 18.87
N LEU A 6 -3.74 0.35 19.81
CA LEU A 6 -3.18 1.70 19.77
C LEU A 6 -1.71 1.59 19.40
N TRP A 7 -1.31 2.36 18.40
CA TRP A 7 0.08 2.47 18.00
C TRP A 7 0.63 3.81 18.49
N GLN A 8 1.68 3.75 19.29
CA GLN A 8 2.32 4.97 19.73
C GLN A 8 3.14 5.59 18.60
N VAL A 9 2.91 6.87 18.38
CA VAL A 9 3.64 7.66 17.39
C VAL A 9 4.61 8.57 18.10
N THR A 10 5.90 8.45 17.80
CA THR A 10 6.94 9.28 18.42
C THR A 10 7.05 10.62 17.70
N ASN A 11 6.99 11.72 18.44
CA ASN A 11 7.12 13.08 17.91
C ASN A 11 6.15 13.43 16.76
N GLY A 12 4.97 12.81 16.72
CA GLY A 12 3.99 13.06 15.66
C GLY A 12 4.36 12.47 14.29
N ASP A 13 5.39 11.62 14.20
CA ASP A 13 5.83 10.97 12.96
C ASP A 13 4.96 9.75 12.62
N THR A 14 3.75 10.01 12.14
CA THR A 14 2.79 8.97 11.75
C THR A 14 3.32 8.14 10.59
N LEU A 15 3.98 8.76 9.62
CA LEU A 15 4.55 8.07 8.47
C LEU A 15 5.68 7.11 8.89
N GLY A 16 6.57 7.54 9.78
CA GLY A 16 7.61 6.69 10.33
C GLY A 16 7.06 5.50 11.11
N ALA A 17 6.00 5.73 11.89
CA ALA A 17 5.30 4.65 12.60
C ALA A 17 4.69 3.64 11.63
N LEU A 18 4.07 4.09 10.55
CA LEU A 18 3.53 3.20 9.51
C LEU A 18 4.64 2.42 8.81
N ARG A 19 5.73 3.07 8.44
CA ARG A 19 6.90 2.40 7.83
C ARG A 19 7.46 1.31 8.73
N SER A 20 7.55 1.56 10.04
CA SER A 20 7.99 0.58 11.04
C SER A 20 7.02 -0.61 11.12
N PHE A 21 5.72 -0.36 11.08
CA PHE A 21 4.70 -1.41 11.05
C PHE A 21 4.83 -2.28 9.79
N LEU A 22 4.94 -1.66 8.62
CA LEU A 22 5.10 -2.39 7.35
C LEU A 22 6.38 -3.23 7.35
N ARG A 23 7.47 -2.69 7.88
CA ARG A 23 8.73 -3.41 8.03
C ARG A 23 8.59 -4.63 8.95
N ALA A 24 7.86 -4.48 10.05
CA ALA A 24 7.62 -5.58 10.98
C ALA A 24 6.89 -6.76 10.32
N LEU A 25 6.05 -6.53 9.32
CA LEU A 25 5.39 -7.60 8.56
C LEU A 25 6.41 -8.45 7.77
N PHE A 26 7.46 -7.84 7.23
CA PHE A 26 8.57 -8.57 6.63
C PHE A 26 9.40 -9.32 7.67
N ASP A 27 9.75 -8.65 8.76
CA ASP A 27 10.60 -9.22 9.81
C ASP A 27 9.96 -10.46 10.47
N LYS A 28 8.62 -10.47 10.54
CA LYS A 28 7.85 -11.61 11.06
C LYS A 28 7.47 -12.63 9.99
N ASN A 29 7.99 -12.51 8.79
CA ASN A 29 7.71 -13.39 7.66
C ASN A 29 6.20 -13.51 7.33
N MET A 30 5.44 -12.46 7.59
CA MET A 30 4.01 -12.40 7.25
C MET A 30 3.78 -12.08 5.78
N VAL A 31 4.74 -11.40 5.15
CA VAL A 31 4.74 -11.07 3.72
C VAL A 31 6.10 -11.34 3.09
N ASP A 32 6.11 -11.74 1.83
CA ASP A 32 7.32 -11.94 1.02
C ASP A 32 7.54 -10.74 0.09
N ALA A 33 6.47 -10.05 -0.27
CA ALA A 33 6.48 -8.84 -1.07
C ALA A 33 5.33 -7.93 -0.66
N MET A 34 5.46 -6.65 -0.93
CA MET A 34 4.44 -5.67 -0.57
C MET A 34 4.23 -4.67 -1.71
N LEU A 35 2.98 -4.49 -2.10
CA LEU A 35 2.56 -3.43 -3.01
C LEU A 35 2.23 -2.18 -2.19
N VAL A 36 3.01 -1.12 -2.37
CA VAL A 36 2.90 0.10 -1.58
C VAL A 36 3.30 1.32 -2.42
N PRO A 37 2.66 2.50 -2.23
CA PRO A 37 3.12 3.73 -2.88
C PRO A 37 4.52 4.11 -2.42
N ILE A 38 5.42 4.33 -3.37
CA ILE A 38 6.82 4.71 -3.14
C ILE A 38 7.07 6.10 -3.73
N GLU A 39 7.77 6.93 -2.98
CA GLU A 39 8.26 8.22 -3.44
C GLU A 39 9.38 8.02 -4.46
N GLY A 40 9.23 8.63 -5.60
CA GLY A 40 10.23 8.62 -6.68
C GLY A 40 10.84 10.00 -6.92
N ALA A 41 11.58 10.12 -7.99
CA ALA A 41 12.17 11.40 -8.41
C ALA A 41 11.07 12.43 -8.74
N HIS A 42 11.41 13.71 -8.56
CA HIS A 42 10.52 14.84 -8.87
C HIS A 42 9.17 14.79 -8.16
N ASN A 43 9.16 14.35 -6.90
CA ASN A 43 7.94 14.21 -6.08
C ASN A 43 6.87 13.31 -6.72
N SER A 44 7.27 12.34 -7.51
CA SER A 44 6.36 11.35 -8.05
C SER A 44 5.98 10.31 -7.00
N MET A 45 4.74 9.83 -7.08
CA MET A 45 4.27 8.72 -6.25
C MET A 45 3.78 7.61 -7.17
N MET A 46 4.35 6.43 -7.01
CA MET A 46 4.00 5.28 -7.83
C MET A 46 3.82 4.03 -6.95
N PRO A 47 2.79 3.23 -7.19
CA PRO A 47 2.73 1.92 -6.55
C PRO A 47 3.88 1.07 -7.04
N ALA A 48 4.57 0.43 -6.11
CA ALA A 48 5.70 -0.45 -6.41
C ALA A 48 5.62 -1.74 -5.61
N LEU A 49 6.06 -2.83 -6.22
CA LEU A 49 6.20 -4.11 -5.54
C LEU A 49 7.57 -4.15 -4.85
N VAL A 50 7.55 -4.09 -3.53
CA VAL A 50 8.73 -4.09 -2.68
C VAL A 50 8.99 -5.51 -2.18
N LYS A 51 10.17 -6.04 -2.45
CA LYS A 51 10.62 -7.36 -1.98
C LYS A 51 11.62 -7.27 -0.84
N HIS A 52 12.22 -6.11 -0.65
CA HIS A 52 13.20 -5.87 0.41
C HIS A 52 12.73 -4.75 1.33
N PRO A 53 12.70 -4.97 2.66
CA PRO A 53 12.16 -3.99 3.61
C PRO A 53 12.92 -2.67 3.63
N THR A 54 14.17 -2.62 3.14
CA THR A 54 14.95 -1.38 3.04
C THR A 54 14.30 -0.33 2.14
N ARG A 55 13.56 -0.75 1.11
CA ARG A 55 12.85 0.16 0.21
C ARG A 55 11.63 0.84 0.85
N LEU A 56 11.15 0.32 1.97
CA LEU A 56 10.04 0.91 2.72
C LEU A 56 10.40 2.28 3.33
N ALA A 57 11.67 2.64 3.38
CA ALA A 57 12.09 3.98 3.78
C ALA A 57 11.51 5.09 2.87
N HIS A 58 11.16 4.76 1.63
CA HIS A 58 10.53 5.68 0.67
C HIS A 58 9.02 5.47 0.52
N ALA A 59 8.43 4.57 1.29
CA ALA A 59 6.99 4.32 1.24
C ALA A 59 6.22 5.51 1.84
N ASN A 60 5.20 6.00 1.13
CA ASN A 60 4.32 7.05 1.63
C ASN A 60 2.86 6.80 1.22
N PRO A 61 2.16 5.91 1.93
CA PRO A 61 0.74 5.65 1.67
C PRO A 61 -0.18 6.82 2.00
N PHE A 62 0.28 7.80 2.77
CA PHE A 62 -0.49 8.98 3.14
C PHE A 62 -0.40 10.14 2.13
N ALA A 63 0.49 10.04 1.14
CA ALA A 63 0.59 11.08 0.14
C ALA A 63 -0.75 11.30 -0.58
N PRO A 64 -1.26 12.55 -0.65
CA PRO A 64 -2.59 12.83 -1.20
C PRO A 64 -2.57 12.85 -2.73
N VAL A 65 -2.01 11.82 -3.33
CA VAL A 65 -1.94 11.62 -4.78
C VAL A 65 -2.06 10.14 -5.11
N MET A 66 -2.76 9.83 -6.17
CA MET A 66 -2.91 8.47 -6.66
C MET A 66 -2.75 8.49 -8.19
N ALA A 67 -1.61 8.00 -8.67
CA ALA A 67 -1.33 7.92 -10.10
C ALA A 67 -2.15 6.79 -10.77
N PHE A 68 -2.28 5.66 -10.07
CA PHE A 68 -3.02 4.49 -10.54
C PHE A 68 -3.83 3.89 -9.40
N ASN A 69 -4.96 3.28 -9.75
CA ASN A 69 -5.70 2.44 -8.81
C ASN A 69 -4.97 1.09 -8.67
N SER A 70 -4.41 0.85 -7.48
CA SER A 70 -3.59 -0.34 -7.22
C SER A 70 -4.38 -1.65 -7.23
N ALA A 71 -5.71 -1.62 -7.18
CA ALA A 71 -6.53 -2.82 -7.27
C ALA A 71 -6.26 -3.59 -8.58
N ARG A 72 -6.05 -2.88 -9.69
CA ARG A 72 -5.68 -3.49 -10.96
C ARG A 72 -4.34 -4.20 -10.88
N LEU A 73 -3.36 -3.61 -10.19
CA LEU A 73 -2.05 -4.23 -9.98
C LEU A 73 -2.16 -5.49 -9.12
N VAL A 74 -2.99 -5.47 -8.08
CA VAL A 74 -3.27 -6.66 -7.27
C VAL A 74 -3.89 -7.76 -8.14
N SER A 75 -4.84 -7.41 -9.00
CA SER A 75 -5.42 -8.36 -9.96
C SER A 75 -4.34 -9.02 -10.83
N MET A 76 -3.44 -8.23 -11.39
CA MET A 76 -2.33 -8.75 -12.22
C MET A 76 -1.38 -9.64 -11.42
N LEU A 77 -1.05 -9.26 -10.19
CA LEU A 77 -0.13 -10.02 -9.34
C LEU A 77 -0.74 -11.32 -8.79
N THR A 78 -2.05 -11.39 -8.68
CA THR A 78 -2.77 -12.54 -8.11
C THR A 78 -3.50 -13.38 -9.15
N HIS A 79 -3.37 -13.06 -10.43
CA HIS A 79 -4.02 -13.79 -11.52
C HIS A 79 -3.55 -15.25 -11.58
N GLU A 80 -2.25 -15.46 -11.50
CA GLU A 80 -1.66 -16.78 -11.43
C GLU A 80 -1.59 -17.26 -9.98
N PRO A 81 -1.87 -18.54 -9.72
CA PRO A 81 -1.70 -19.11 -8.39
C PRO A 81 -0.25 -18.99 -7.91
N THR A 82 -0.08 -18.45 -6.73
CA THR A 82 1.24 -18.29 -6.12
C THR A 82 1.17 -18.61 -4.63
N ASN A 83 2.25 -19.18 -4.10
CA ASN A 83 2.42 -19.35 -2.66
C ASN A 83 3.09 -18.13 -2.00
N GLN A 84 3.40 -17.12 -2.79
CA GLN A 84 4.00 -15.88 -2.28
C GLN A 84 2.99 -15.10 -1.44
N LYS A 85 3.39 -14.75 -0.23
CA LYS A 85 2.58 -13.92 0.68
C LYS A 85 2.72 -12.46 0.26
N LEU A 86 1.62 -11.89 -0.19
CA LEU A 86 1.57 -10.52 -0.69
C LEU A 86 0.91 -9.60 0.34
N GLY A 87 1.60 -8.54 0.74
CA GLY A 87 0.99 -7.42 1.44
C GLY A 87 0.57 -6.35 0.44
N VAL A 88 -0.60 -5.75 0.62
CA VAL A 88 -1.05 -4.65 -0.24
C VAL A 88 -1.56 -3.49 0.62
N VAL A 89 -1.00 -2.32 0.40
CA VAL A 89 -1.42 -1.08 1.09
C VAL A 89 -2.34 -0.33 0.16
N LEU A 90 -3.61 -0.24 0.54
CA LEU A 90 -4.67 0.29 -0.32
C LEU A 90 -5.51 1.33 0.43
N ARG A 91 -6.03 2.29 -0.32
CA ARG A 91 -7.04 3.24 0.15
C ARG A 91 -8.44 2.63 0.04
N SER A 92 -9.41 3.22 0.69
CA SER A 92 -10.79 2.72 0.68
C SER A 92 -11.38 2.57 -0.73
N CYS A 93 -11.10 3.49 -1.64
CA CYS A 93 -11.56 3.40 -3.04
C CYS A 93 -10.91 2.24 -3.79
N GLU A 94 -9.63 1.98 -3.53
CA GLU A 94 -8.90 0.86 -4.11
C GLU A 94 -9.40 -0.49 -3.56
N ILE A 95 -9.70 -0.56 -2.26
CA ILE A 95 -10.27 -1.76 -1.63
C ILE A 95 -11.64 -2.07 -2.25
N ARG A 96 -12.48 -1.08 -2.47
CA ARG A 96 -13.79 -1.27 -3.14
C ARG A 96 -13.61 -1.82 -4.55
N ALA A 97 -12.69 -1.25 -5.32
CA ALA A 97 -12.37 -1.75 -6.66
C ALA A 97 -11.84 -3.18 -6.62
N LEU A 98 -10.98 -3.50 -5.65
CA LEU A 98 -10.45 -4.86 -5.49
C LEU A 98 -11.55 -5.87 -5.16
N ILE A 99 -12.51 -5.51 -4.30
CA ILE A 99 -13.65 -6.36 -3.98
C ILE A 99 -14.43 -6.71 -5.25
N GLU A 100 -14.67 -5.75 -6.14
CA GLU A 100 -15.35 -6.00 -7.41
C GLU A 100 -14.53 -6.94 -8.31
N LEU A 101 -13.21 -6.76 -8.38
CA LEU A 101 -12.35 -7.67 -9.15
C LEU A 101 -12.37 -9.10 -8.59
N VAL A 102 -12.44 -9.26 -7.28
CA VAL A 102 -12.59 -10.59 -6.65
C VAL A 102 -13.94 -11.22 -7.00
N LYS A 103 -15.03 -10.46 -6.96
CA LYS A 103 -16.37 -10.93 -7.35
C LYS A 103 -16.40 -11.44 -8.80
N PHE A 104 -15.66 -10.80 -9.69
CA PHE A 104 -15.56 -11.20 -11.09
C PHE A 104 -14.45 -12.24 -11.37
N ASN A 105 -13.88 -12.83 -10.34
CA ASN A 105 -12.77 -13.80 -10.45
C ASN A 105 -11.52 -13.25 -11.17
N GLN A 106 -11.32 -11.94 -11.09
CA GLN A 106 -10.17 -11.27 -11.70
C GLN A 106 -9.04 -11.00 -10.69
N ALA A 107 -9.26 -11.29 -9.42
CA ALA A 107 -8.24 -11.23 -8.37
C ALA A 107 -8.48 -12.35 -7.36
N LYS A 108 -7.39 -12.87 -6.79
CA LYS A 108 -7.40 -13.91 -5.76
C LYS A 108 -6.64 -13.41 -4.54
N LEU A 109 -7.21 -13.61 -3.34
CA LEU A 109 -6.65 -13.06 -2.11
C LEU A 109 -6.15 -14.13 -1.13
N ASP A 110 -5.97 -15.37 -1.60
CA ASP A 110 -5.66 -16.53 -0.74
C ASP A 110 -4.40 -16.33 0.13
N HIS A 111 -3.39 -15.64 -0.39
CA HIS A 111 -2.14 -15.35 0.32
C HIS A 111 -1.87 -13.85 0.40
N THR A 112 -2.94 -13.05 0.47
CA THR A 112 -2.85 -11.59 0.45
C THR A 112 -3.31 -11.00 1.78
N ILE A 113 -2.49 -10.12 2.35
CA ILE A 113 -2.85 -9.28 3.51
C ILE A 113 -3.14 -7.88 2.99
N ILE A 114 -4.34 -7.38 3.27
CA ILE A 114 -4.76 -6.03 2.90
C ILE A 114 -4.54 -5.10 4.10
N ILE A 115 -3.77 -4.05 3.89
CA ILE A 115 -3.57 -2.95 4.84
C ILE A 115 -4.33 -1.75 4.31
N GLY A 116 -5.48 -1.46 4.90
CA GLY A 116 -6.29 -0.31 4.54
C GLY A 116 -5.77 0.96 5.19
N VAL A 117 -5.64 2.03 4.42
CA VAL A 117 -5.32 3.37 4.93
C VAL A 117 -6.45 4.33 4.58
N ASP A 118 -6.75 5.24 5.49
CA ASP A 118 -7.75 6.27 5.25
C ASP A 118 -7.26 7.27 4.20
N CYS A 119 -8.19 7.75 3.38
CA CYS A 119 -7.92 8.75 2.37
C CYS A 119 -8.75 10.00 2.64
N ILE A 120 -8.09 11.13 2.81
CA ILE A 120 -8.71 12.44 3.03
C ILE A 120 -8.89 13.24 1.73
N GLY A 121 -8.55 12.66 0.60
CA GLY A 121 -8.63 13.28 -0.72
C GLY A 121 -7.32 13.16 -1.48
N THR A 122 -7.37 13.50 -2.77
CA THR A 122 -6.19 13.45 -3.64
C THR A 122 -6.11 14.70 -4.52
N TYR A 123 -4.89 15.11 -4.80
CA TYR A 123 -4.57 16.08 -5.85
C TYR A 123 -4.26 15.34 -7.16
N SER A 124 -4.36 16.02 -8.28
CA SER A 124 -3.77 15.51 -9.51
C SER A 124 -2.24 15.41 -9.38
N ALA A 125 -1.61 14.51 -10.12
CA ALA A 125 -0.16 14.33 -10.03
C ALA A 125 0.63 15.62 -10.34
N PRO A 126 0.25 16.45 -11.36
CA PRO A 126 0.93 17.72 -11.61
C PRO A 126 0.76 18.73 -10.47
N GLU A 127 -0.41 18.81 -9.85
CA GLU A 127 -0.64 19.71 -8.71
C GLU A 127 0.15 19.28 -7.49
N TYR A 128 0.17 17.99 -7.19
CA TYR A 128 0.95 17.44 -6.08
C TYR A 128 2.43 17.73 -6.24
N ALA A 129 3.00 17.49 -7.42
CA ALA A 129 4.41 17.75 -7.70
C ALA A 129 4.82 19.23 -7.53
N LYS A 130 3.88 20.18 -7.76
CA LYS A 130 4.10 21.60 -7.53
C LYS A 130 4.00 22.03 -6.07
N THR A 131 3.19 21.34 -5.30
CA THR A 131 2.90 21.68 -3.90
C THR A 131 4.02 21.27 -2.95
N ILE A 132 4.72 20.19 -3.26
CA ILE A 132 5.84 19.73 -2.46
C ILE A 132 7.12 20.39 -2.94
N LYS A 133 7.59 21.29 -2.14
CA LYS A 133 8.87 21.97 -2.32
C LYS A 133 9.91 21.40 -1.36
#